data_694adef1c0158c5ad49ac054d6a9688e
#
_entry.id   694adef1c0158c5ad49ac054d6a9688e
#
_cell.length_a   1.000
_cell.length_b   1.000
_cell.length_c   1.000
_cell.angle_alpha   90.00
_cell.angle_beta   90.00
_cell.angle_gamma   90.00
#
_symmetry.space_group_name_H-M   'P 1'
#
loop_
_entity.id
_entity.type
_entity.pdbx_description
1 polymer ?
#
loop_
_entity_poly.entity_id
_entity_poly.type
_entity_poly.pdbx_seq_one_letter_code
_entity_poly.pdbx_strand_id
1 'polypeptide(L)'
;MQKDLIYFGIDENEVAFCYFYLSKFNAKLGREITYRVDFDVIDRPMVELMDWYIHDRGYVFSPLTINGEVKTSIYMHRQCAESQLSEEFNVVDHIDYIKTNNRRSNLRATTLAENTKNQPIKCPFGWEYIQPIHVGKYEAYAPNNEGGAAILLGTFKTREEAVECQKEHIKNLLESEVK
;
A
#
# COMPACT_ATOMS: atom_id res chain seq x y z
N MET A 1 8.10 4.70 -18.26
CA MET A 1 7.10 3.75 -17.74
C MET A 1 5.76 4.06 -18.39
N GLN A 2 5.02 3.04 -18.81
CA GLN A 2 3.85 3.20 -19.67
C GLN A 2 2.69 3.80 -18.85
N LYS A 3 2.39 5.10 -19.06
CA LYS A 3 1.21 5.81 -18.54
C LYS A 3 -0.09 5.43 -19.27
N ASP A 4 -0.06 4.37 -20.09
CA ASP A 4 -0.94 4.27 -21.26
C ASP A 4 -2.36 3.82 -20.95
N LEU A 5 -2.70 3.44 -19.70
CA LEU A 5 -4.06 3.01 -19.40
C LEU A 5 -4.48 3.41 -17.99
N ILE A 6 -5.18 4.54 -17.89
CA ILE A 6 -6.00 4.85 -16.72
C ILE A 6 -7.38 4.25 -17.00
N TYR A 7 -7.81 3.38 -16.09
CA TYR A 7 -9.09 2.71 -16.12
C TYR A 7 -10.11 3.46 -15.27
N PHE A 8 -11.38 3.23 -15.54
CA PHE A 8 -12.50 3.72 -14.73
C PHE A 8 -13.17 2.56 -14.00
N GLY A 9 -13.55 2.80 -12.76
CA GLY A 9 -14.36 1.90 -11.95
C GLY A 9 -15.51 2.63 -11.29
N ILE A 10 -16.48 1.87 -10.81
CA ILE A 10 -17.58 2.35 -9.96
C ILE A 10 -17.54 1.49 -8.71
N ASP A 11 -17.59 2.09 -7.53
CA ASP A 11 -17.61 1.36 -6.27
C ASP A 11 -19.02 0.93 -5.86
N GLU A 12 -19.14 0.27 -4.72
CA GLU A 12 -20.40 -0.21 -4.15
C GLU A 12 -21.40 0.89 -3.78
N ASN A 13 -20.93 2.14 -3.67
CA ASN A 13 -21.74 3.33 -3.42
C ASN A 13 -22.04 4.12 -4.71
N GLU A 14 -21.83 3.50 -5.88
CA GLU A 14 -22.00 4.11 -7.21
C GLU A 14 -21.08 5.33 -7.47
N VAL A 15 -19.99 5.47 -6.71
CA VAL A 15 -19.02 6.56 -6.90
C VAL A 15 -17.95 6.14 -7.92
N ALA A 16 -17.81 6.95 -8.98
CA ALA A 16 -16.80 6.73 -10.01
C ALA A 16 -15.39 7.06 -9.47
N PHE A 17 -14.42 6.22 -9.82
CA PHE A 17 -13.02 6.42 -9.52
C PHE A 17 -12.13 6.01 -10.71
N CYS A 18 -10.87 6.38 -10.66
CA CYS A 18 -9.85 5.98 -11.62
C CYS A 18 -8.83 5.04 -10.98
N TYR A 19 -8.21 4.20 -11.80
CA TYR A 19 -7.08 3.38 -11.35
C TYR A 19 -6.10 3.09 -12.49
N PHE A 20 -4.87 2.77 -12.11
CA PHE A 20 -3.83 2.26 -13.01
C PHE A 20 -2.96 1.24 -12.26
N TYR A 21 -2.04 0.60 -12.97
CA TYR A 21 -1.18 -0.42 -12.42
C TYR A 21 0.27 0.02 -12.39
N LEU A 22 0.95 -0.27 -11.28
CA LEU A 22 2.40 -0.12 -11.12
C LEU A 22 3.01 -1.46 -10.71
N SER A 23 4.11 -1.83 -11.35
CA SER A 23 4.86 -3.02 -10.97
C SER A 23 6.19 -2.65 -10.32
N LYS A 24 6.58 -3.44 -9.31
CA LYS A 24 7.85 -3.31 -8.62
C LYS A 24 8.38 -4.69 -8.23
N PHE A 25 9.68 -4.92 -8.44
CA PHE A 25 10.34 -6.10 -7.91
C PHE A 25 10.43 -6.03 -6.37
N ASN A 26 9.92 -7.05 -5.71
CA ASN A 26 9.99 -7.18 -4.25
C ASN A 26 11.09 -8.22 -3.91
N ALA A 27 12.22 -7.73 -3.42
CA ALA A 27 13.39 -8.58 -3.13
C ALA A 27 13.11 -9.61 -2.01
N LYS A 28 12.22 -9.31 -1.04
CA LYS A 28 11.86 -10.24 0.03
C LYS A 28 11.03 -11.41 -0.49
N LEU A 29 10.19 -11.17 -1.50
CA LEU A 29 9.33 -12.18 -2.12
C LEU A 29 9.97 -12.83 -3.34
N GLY A 30 11.12 -12.29 -3.83
CA GLY A 30 11.84 -12.79 -5.00
C GLY A 30 11.07 -12.68 -6.32
N ARG A 31 10.04 -11.80 -6.39
CA ARG A 31 9.19 -11.63 -7.58
C ARG A 31 8.72 -10.21 -7.79
N GLU A 32 8.26 -9.92 -9.00
CA GLU A 32 7.55 -8.69 -9.30
C GLU A 32 6.14 -8.70 -8.72
N ILE A 33 5.74 -7.59 -8.12
CA ILE A 33 4.39 -7.36 -7.59
C ILE A 33 3.76 -6.24 -8.40
N THR A 34 2.55 -6.49 -8.91
CA THR A 34 1.74 -5.47 -9.58
C THR A 34 0.71 -4.93 -8.61
N TYR A 35 0.74 -3.62 -8.40
CA TYR A 35 -0.15 -2.88 -7.52
C TYR A 35 -1.20 -2.16 -8.36
N ARG A 36 -2.47 -2.25 -7.97
CA ARG A 36 -3.50 -1.33 -8.46
C ARG A 36 -3.46 -0.06 -7.61
N VAL A 37 -3.36 1.09 -8.26
CA VAL A 37 -3.38 2.42 -7.64
C VAL A 37 -4.73 3.05 -7.92
N ASP A 38 -5.51 3.30 -6.86
CA ASP A 38 -6.85 3.90 -6.95
C ASP A 38 -6.78 5.38 -6.57
N PHE A 39 -7.58 6.22 -7.25
CA PHE A 39 -7.68 7.67 -7.00
C PHE A 39 -9.01 8.20 -7.54
N ASP A 40 -9.45 9.38 -7.07
CA ASP A 40 -10.70 9.97 -7.53
C ASP A 40 -10.55 10.61 -8.93
N VAL A 41 -11.65 10.64 -9.67
CA VAL A 41 -11.70 11.22 -11.04
C VAL A 41 -11.19 12.65 -11.08
N ILE A 42 -11.44 13.44 -10.04
CA ILE A 42 -11.00 14.84 -9.93
C ILE A 42 -9.47 14.97 -9.91
N ASP A 43 -8.73 13.96 -9.44
CA ASP A 43 -7.28 13.97 -9.33
C ASP A 43 -6.58 13.54 -10.63
N ARG A 44 -7.35 13.08 -11.63
CA ARG A 44 -6.83 12.58 -12.91
C ARG A 44 -5.88 13.56 -13.62
N PRO A 45 -6.16 14.87 -13.74
CA PRO A 45 -5.23 15.80 -14.39
C PRO A 45 -3.85 15.84 -13.73
N MET A 46 -3.79 15.81 -12.40
CA MET A 46 -2.54 15.75 -11.65
C MET A 46 -1.82 14.42 -11.86
N VAL A 47 -2.56 13.31 -11.85
CA VAL A 47 -2.00 11.97 -12.06
C VAL A 47 -1.40 11.83 -13.45
N GLU A 48 -2.02 12.37 -14.50
CA GLU A 48 -1.53 12.32 -15.88
C GLU A 48 -0.26 13.14 -16.11
N LEU A 49 -0.01 14.17 -15.30
CA LEU A 49 1.16 15.05 -15.43
C LEU A 49 2.46 14.45 -14.89
N MET A 50 2.41 13.43 -14.04
CA MET A 50 3.57 12.92 -13.30
C MET A 50 3.89 11.46 -13.64
N ASP A 51 5.15 11.07 -13.50
CA ASP A 51 5.58 9.67 -13.56
C ASP A 51 5.55 9.07 -12.16
N TRP A 52 4.72 8.04 -11.95
CA TRP A 52 4.49 7.44 -10.65
C TRP A 52 5.26 6.15 -10.45
N TYR A 53 5.70 5.91 -9.21
CA TYR A 53 6.49 4.76 -8.79
C TYR A 53 6.00 4.26 -7.43
N ILE A 54 6.33 3.01 -7.08
CA ILE A 54 6.10 2.46 -5.73
C ILE A 54 7.36 2.60 -4.88
N HIS A 55 7.26 3.34 -3.77
CA HIS A 55 8.30 3.45 -2.76
C HIS A 55 8.50 2.12 -2.02
N ASP A 56 9.66 1.89 -1.37
CA ASP A 56 9.93 0.67 -0.59
C ASP A 56 8.94 0.45 0.57
N ARG A 57 8.38 1.54 1.08
CA ARG A 57 7.34 1.50 2.11
C ARG A 57 5.91 1.33 1.55
N GLY A 58 5.75 1.09 0.24
CA GLY A 58 4.47 0.87 -0.43
C GLY A 58 3.72 2.12 -0.89
N TYR A 59 4.19 3.33 -0.59
CA TYR A 59 3.56 4.57 -1.04
C TYR A 59 3.77 4.82 -2.52
N VAL A 60 2.78 5.46 -3.16
CA VAL A 60 2.89 5.94 -4.54
C VAL A 60 3.55 7.32 -4.53
N PHE A 61 4.62 7.48 -5.30
CA PHE A 61 5.38 8.73 -5.35
C PHE A 61 5.88 9.05 -6.76
N SER A 62 6.19 10.32 -6.99
CA SER A 62 6.89 10.82 -8.17
C SER A 62 8.13 11.60 -7.74
N PRO A 63 9.32 11.34 -8.32
CA PRO A 63 10.51 12.14 -8.04
C PRO A 63 10.38 13.53 -8.67
N LEU A 64 10.56 14.57 -7.86
CA LEU A 64 10.69 15.95 -8.38
C LEU A 64 12.14 16.19 -8.78
N THR A 65 12.37 16.28 -10.08
CA THR A 65 13.69 16.51 -10.67
C THR A 65 13.82 17.96 -11.13
N ILE A 66 14.87 18.64 -10.69
CA ILE A 66 15.22 20.01 -11.12
C ILE A 66 16.66 19.97 -11.65
N ASN A 67 16.86 20.43 -12.88
CA ASN A 67 18.16 20.42 -13.57
C ASN A 67 18.82 19.02 -13.61
N GLY A 68 18.02 17.96 -13.78
CA GLY A 68 18.51 16.57 -13.85
C GLY A 68 18.80 15.92 -12.51
N GLU A 69 18.62 16.62 -11.39
CA GLU A 69 18.82 16.08 -10.04
C GLU A 69 17.50 15.90 -9.30
N VAL A 70 17.30 14.74 -8.65
CA VAL A 70 16.14 14.52 -7.79
C VAL A 70 16.30 15.36 -6.52
N LYS A 71 15.40 16.32 -6.32
CA LYS A 71 15.39 17.22 -5.16
C LYS A 71 14.52 16.73 -4.02
N THR A 72 13.39 16.14 -4.34
CA THR A 72 12.44 15.60 -3.35
C THR A 72 11.50 14.60 -4.02
N SER A 73 10.59 14.02 -3.23
CA SER A 73 9.53 13.13 -3.70
C SER A 73 8.16 13.74 -3.45
N ILE A 74 7.31 13.73 -4.46
CA ILE A 74 5.91 14.10 -4.37
C ILE A 74 5.12 12.81 -4.11
N TYR A 75 4.40 12.74 -3.00
CA TYR A 75 3.59 11.57 -2.66
C TYR A 75 2.14 11.78 -3.09
N MET A 76 1.54 10.80 -3.80
CA MET A 76 0.19 10.90 -4.35
C MET A 76 -0.86 11.17 -3.28
N HIS A 77 -0.87 10.42 -2.18
CA HIS A 77 -1.82 10.62 -1.08
C HIS A 77 -1.80 12.05 -0.51
N ARG A 78 -0.62 12.69 -0.46
CA ARG A 78 -0.52 14.08 0.01
C ARG A 78 -1.12 15.06 -0.97
N GLN A 79 -0.96 14.83 -2.28
CA GLN A 79 -1.58 15.67 -3.32
C GLN A 79 -3.10 15.50 -3.32
N CYS A 80 -3.60 14.27 -3.25
CA CYS A 80 -5.05 14.00 -3.20
C CYS A 80 -5.71 14.57 -1.92
N ALA A 81 -5.00 14.62 -0.80
CA ALA A 81 -5.50 15.15 0.47
C ALA A 81 -5.08 16.60 0.76
N GLU A 82 -4.48 17.33 -0.19
CA GLU A 82 -3.90 18.66 0.03
C GLU A 82 -4.87 19.64 0.69
N SER A 83 -6.15 19.63 0.28
CA SER A 83 -7.19 20.49 0.84
C SER A 83 -7.56 20.17 2.31
N GLN A 84 -7.14 19.03 2.83
CA GLN A 84 -7.38 18.61 4.22
C GLN A 84 -6.20 18.96 5.14
N LEU A 85 -5.04 19.32 4.58
CA LEU A 85 -3.83 19.61 5.34
C LEU A 85 -3.88 20.99 6.00
N SER A 86 -3.32 21.08 7.21
CA SER A 86 -3.15 22.32 7.97
C SER A 86 -1.84 22.26 8.76
N GLU A 87 -1.51 23.31 9.50
CA GLU A 87 -0.33 23.28 10.40
C GLU A 87 -0.45 22.20 11.47
N GLU A 88 -1.66 21.98 11.99
CA GLU A 88 -1.94 20.97 13.02
C GLU A 88 -2.03 19.55 12.41
N PHE A 89 -2.76 19.39 11.31
CA PHE A 89 -2.97 18.10 10.63
C PHE A 89 -2.11 18.03 9.38
N ASN A 90 -0.83 17.71 9.54
CA ASN A 90 0.17 17.72 8.47
C ASN A 90 0.62 16.34 8.02
N VAL A 91 0.05 15.28 8.57
CA VAL A 91 0.25 13.87 8.17
C VAL A 91 -1.00 13.38 7.45
N VAL A 92 -0.84 12.61 6.40
CA VAL A 92 -1.95 11.92 5.71
C VAL A 92 -1.87 10.44 6.01
N ASP A 93 -2.97 9.89 6.52
CA ASP A 93 -3.14 8.48 6.85
C ASP A 93 -4.11 7.81 5.87
N HIS A 94 -3.86 6.53 5.54
CA HIS A 94 -4.78 5.69 4.76
C HIS A 94 -5.67 4.91 5.73
N ILE A 95 -6.97 5.16 5.70
CA ILE A 95 -7.95 4.58 6.64
C ILE A 95 -7.96 3.04 6.56
N ASP A 96 -7.85 2.48 5.35
CA ASP A 96 -7.82 1.04 5.08
C ASP A 96 -6.41 0.41 5.15
N TYR A 97 -5.37 1.21 5.47
CA TYR A 97 -3.96 0.83 5.46
C TYR A 97 -3.39 0.45 4.08
N ILE A 98 -4.16 0.55 2.99
CA ILE A 98 -3.71 0.27 1.62
C ILE A 98 -3.11 1.53 1.01
N LYS A 99 -1.80 1.63 0.99
CA LYS A 99 -1.04 2.83 0.57
C LYS A 99 -1.17 3.17 -0.92
N THR A 100 -1.77 2.29 -1.69
CA THR A 100 -2.10 2.51 -3.11
C THR A 100 -3.55 2.93 -3.33
N ASN A 101 -4.40 2.94 -2.29
CA ASN A 101 -5.74 3.48 -2.32
C ASN A 101 -5.72 4.97 -1.95
N ASN A 102 -5.48 5.84 -2.94
CA ASN A 102 -5.37 7.28 -2.77
C ASN A 102 -6.69 8.02 -3.01
N ARG A 103 -7.83 7.33 -2.90
CA ARG A 103 -9.15 7.97 -2.94
C ARG A 103 -9.32 8.88 -1.73
N ARG A 104 -9.89 10.06 -1.93
CA ARG A 104 -10.09 11.07 -0.88
C ARG A 104 -10.94 10.56 0.29
N SER A 105 -11.89 9.65 0.02
CA SER A 105 -12.71 8.97 1.03
C SER A 105 -11.89 8.03 1.94
N ASN A 106 -10.72 7.57 1.46
CA ASN A 106 -9.79 6.71 2.20
C ASN A 106 -8.64 7.49 2.87
N LEU A 107 -8.53 8.79 2.60
CA LEU A 107 -7.47 9.64 3.12
C LEU A 107 -8.01 10.54 4.23
N ARG A 108 -7.25 10.69 5.30
CA ARG A 108 -7.53 11.69 6.34
C ARG A 108 -6.26 12.42 6.74
N ALA A 109 -6.39 13.73 6.91
CA ALA A 109 -5.36 14.52 7.55
C ALA A 109 -5.39 14.27 9.07
N THR A 110 -4.24 14.09 9.67
CA THR A 110 -4.08 13.72 11.08
C THR A 110 -2.77 14.25 11.65
N THR A 111 -2.59 14.13 12.97
CA THR A 111 -1.33 14.42 13.63
C THR A 111 -0.39 13.20 13.58
N LEU A 112 0.91 13.42 13.74
CA LEU A 112 1.88 12.31 13.83
C LEU A 112 1.55 11.37 15.00
N ALA A 113 1.09 11.91 16.13
CA ALA A 113 0.73 11.13 17.31
C ALA A 113 -0.46 10.19 17.07
N GLU A 114 -1.50 10.68 16.39
CA GLU A 114 -2.68 9.88 16.03
C GLU A 114 -2.34 8.83 14.97
N ASN A 115 -1.59 9.21 13.92
CA ASN A 115 -1.15 8.26 12.90
C ASN A 115 -0.30 7.12 13.50
N THR A 116 0.53 7.42 14.50
CA THR A 116 1.33 6.40 15.18
C THR A 116 0.46 5.41 15.97
N LYS A 117 -0.62 5.88 16.61
CA LYS A 117 -1.58 5.02 17.33
C LYS A 117 -2.39 4.13 16.38
N ASN A 118 -2.66 4.60 15.16
CA ASN A 118 -3.42 3.88 14.15
C ASN A 118 -2.57 2.91 13.31
N GLN A 119 -1.30 2.68 13.67
CA GLN A 119 -0.49 1.69 12.95
C GLN A 119 -1.09 0.29 13.10
N PRO A 120 -1.19 -0.49 12.02
CA PRO A 120 -1.64 -1.88 12.10
C PRO A 120 -0.77 -2.66 13.08
N ILE A 121 -1.36 -3.63 13.77
CA ILE A 121 -0.65 -4.52 14.69
C ILE A 121 0.54 -5.12 13.94
N LYS A 122 1.76 -4.84 14.41
CA LYS A 122 2.97 -5.39 13.82
C LYS A 122 2.96 -6.91 14.00
N CYS A 123 3.37 -7.61 12.95
CA CYS A 123 3.63 -9.03 13.05
C CYS A 123 4.64 -9.29 14.19
N PRO A 124 4.47 -10.34 15.03
CA PRO A 124 5.37 -10.70 16.13
C PRO A 124 6.85 -10.80 15.73
N PHE A 125 7.14 -11.06 14.45
CA PHE A 125 8.49 -11.16 13.90
C PHE A 125 9.10 -9.84 13.43
N GLY A 126 8.50 -8.69 13.74
CA GLY A 126 9.07 -7.37 13.49
C GLY A 126 8.92 -6.84 12.05
N TRP A 127 8.33 -7.58 11.13
CA TRP A 127 7.99 -7.13 9.76
C TRP A 127 6.66 -7.71 9.29
N GLU A 128 6.00 -6.96 8.45
CA GLU A 128 4.68 -7.31 7.97
C GLU A 128 4.79 -8.24 6.76
N TYR A 129 4.35 -9.50 6.94
CA TYR A 129 4.25 -10.49 5.88
C TYR A 129 2.90 -10.46 5.16
N ILE A 130 2.10 -9.43 5.40
CA ILE A 130 0.85 -9.19 4.69
C ILE A 130 1.09 -8.16 3.61
N GLN A 131 0.91 -8.55 2.36
CA GLN A 131 1.09 -7.69 1.20
C GLN A 131 -0.29 -7.28 0.65
N PRO A 132 -0.72 -6.03 0.84
CA PRO A 132 -1.91 -5.54 0.15
C PRO A 132 -1.57 -5.38 -1.34
N ILE A 133 -2.34 -6.03 -2.20
CA ILE A 133 -2.16 -5.95 -3.66
C ILE A 133 -3.06 -4.87 -4.24
N HIS A 134 -4.31 -4.83 -3.81
CA HIS A 134 -5.29 -3.76 -4.05
C HIS A 134 -6.44 -3.91 -3.05
N VAL A 135 -7.41 -2.99 -3.07
CA VAL A 135 -8.62 -3.11 -2.24
C VAL A 135 -9.27 -4.48 -2.42
N GLY A 136 -9.51 -5.17 -1.31
CA GLY A 136 -10.11 -6.52 -1.29
C GLY A 136 -9.18 -7.64 -1.77
N LYS A 137 -7.85 -7.40 -1.80
CA LYS A 137 -6.90 -8.46 -2.10
C LYS A 137 -5.63 -8.33 -1.27
N TYR A 138 -5.42 -9.28 -0.38
CA TYR A 138 -4.28 -9.39 0.53
C TYR A 138 -3.59 -10.73 0.36
N GLU A 139 -2.28 -10.74 0.32
CA GLU A 139 -1.48 -11.96 0.32
C GLU A 139 -0.75 -12.08 1.66
N ALA A 140 -0.90 -13.24 2.32
CA ALA A 140 -0.17 -13.57 3.53
C ALA A 140 1.04 -14.44 3.20
N TYR A 141 2.15 -14.16 3.87
CA TYR A 141 3.41 -14.88 3.67
C TYR A 141 3.98 -15.34 5.02
N ALA A 142 4.83 -16.38 4.97
CA ALA A 142 5.67 -16.81 6.09
C ALA A 142 7.15 -16.62 5.77
N PRO A 143 8.01 -16.42 6.80
CA PRO A 143 9.46 -16.50 6.61
C PRO A 143 9.86 -17.88 6.09
N ASN A 144 10.83 -17.90 5.18
CA ASN A 144 11.47 -19.15 4.78
C ASN A 144 12.69 -19.39 5.68
N ASN A 145 12.56 -20.30 6.65
CA ASN A 145 13.62 -20.58 7.62
C ASN A 145 14.85 -21.25 6.98
N GLU A 146 14.72 -21.83 5.78
CA GLU A 146 15.82 -22.41 5.01
C GLU A 146 16.57 -21.36 4.18
N GLY A 147 16.10 -20.10 4.22
CA GLY A 147 16.64 -19.00 3.41
C GLY A 147 15.93 -18.87 2.06
N GLY A 148 16.06 -17.71 1.41
CA GLY A 148 15.42 -17.40 0.14
C GLY A 148 14.13 -16.59 0.27
N ALA A 149 13.24 -16.70 -0.74
CA ALA A 149 11.99 -15.95 -0.79
C ALA A 149 10.98 -16.42 0.26
N ALA A 150 10.18 -15.50 0.80
CA ALA A 150 9.09 -15.82 1.72
C ALA A 150 8.04 -16.74 1.05
N ILE A 151 7.45 -17.63 1.85
CA ILE A 151 6.47 -18.63 1.41
C ILE A 151 5.08 -18.00 1.39
N LEU A 152 4.36 -18.07 0.25
CA LEU A 152 2.98 -17.62 0.14
C LEU A 152 2.07 -18.61 0.88
N LEU A 153 1.34 -18.12 1.89
CA LEU A 153 0.35 -18.88 2.66
C LEU A 153 -1.03 -18.87 2.00
N GLY A 154 -1.40 -17.75 1.37
CA GLY A 154 -2.68 -17.62 0.69
C GLY A 154 -3.01 -16.20 0.25
N THR A 155 -4.16 -16.08 -0.44
CA THR A 155 -4.75 -14.81 -0.87
C THR A 155 -6.13 -14.66 -0.25
N PHE A 156 -6.42 -13.49 0.32
CA PHE A 156 -7.59 -13.22 1.15
C PHE A 156 -8.30 -11.94 0.68
N LYS A 157 -9.57 -11.82 1.03
CA LYS A 157 -10.38 -10.63 0.71
C LYS A 157 -10.19 -9.52 1.72
N THR A 158 -9.87 -9.85 2.97
CA THR A 158 -9.64 -8.89 4.04
C THR A 158 -8.24 -9.06 4.64
N ARG A 159 -7.76 -8.01 5.29
CA ARG A 159 -6.49 -8.03 6.00
C ARG A 159 -6.56 -8.96 7.23
N GLU A 160 -7.70 -8.96 7.89
CA GLU A 160 -7.98 -9.77 9.09
C GLU A 160 -7.87 -11.25 8.79
N GLU A 161 -8.46 -11.73 7.68
CA GLU A 161 -8.33 -13.12 7.22
C GLU A 161 -6.86 -13.49 6.94
N ALA A 162 -6.09 -12.59 6.31
CA ALA A 162 -4.68 -12.80 6.03
C ALA A 162 -3.84 -12.88 7.32
N VAL A 163 -4.13 -12.01 8.29
CA VAL A 163 -3.48 -12.02 9.61
C VAL A 163 -3.79 -13.29 10.38
N GLU A 164 -5.03 -13.75 10.36
CA GLU A 164 -5.42 -14.96 11.07
C GLU A 164 -4.75 -16.21 10.50
N CYS A 165 -4.71 -16.33 9.16
CA CYS A 165 -3.97 -17.39 8.50
C CYS A 165 -2.48 -17.40 8.91
N GLN A 166 -1.86 -16.23 9.01
CA GLN A 166 -0.47 -16.11 9.42
C GLN A 166 -0.27 -16.52 10.89
N LYS A 167 -1.16 -16.13 11.80
CA LYS A 167 -1.12 -16.52 13.22
C LYS A 167 -1.25 -18.03 13.38
N GLU A 168 -2.18 -18.65 12.65
CA GLU A 168 -2.39 -20.11 12.68
C GLU A 168 -1.14 -20.86 12.18
N HIS A 169 -0.53 -20.38 11.07
CA HIS A 169 0.71 -20.96 10.58
C HIS A 169 1.84 -20.89 11.62
N ILE A 170 2.02 -19.76 12.28
CA ILE A 170 3.02 -19.57 13.34
C ILE A 170 2.77 -20.50 14.50
N LYS A 171 1.52 -20.62 14.96
CA LYS A 171 1.13 -21.53 16.04
C LYS A 171 1.51 -22.98 15.72
N ASN A 172 1.19 -23.43 14.50
CA ASN A 172 1.51 -24.79 14.04
C ASN A 172 3.02 -25.05 13.98
N LEU A 173 3.82 -24.05 13.56
CA LEU A 173 5.28 -24.16 13.59
C LEU A 173 5.80 -24.34 15.02
N LEU A 174 5.36 -23.51 15.96
CA LEU A 174 5.78 -23.60 17.36
C LEU A 174 5.41 -24.94 18.00
N GLU A 175 4.22 -25.50 17.69
CA GLU A 175 3.79 -26.81 18.18
C GLU A 175 4.58 -27.97 17.54
N SER A 176 5.14 -27.79 16.36
CA SER A 176 5.97 -28.80 15.68
C SER A 176 7.40 -28.87 16.21
N GLU A 177 7.94 -27.77 16.76
CA GLU A 177 9.28 -27.71 17.35
C GLU A 177 9.34 -28.29 18.78
N VAL A 178 8.20 -28.55 19.43
CA VAL A 178 8.11 -29.08 20.79
C VAL A 178 8.03 -30.62 20.83
N LYS A 179 7.97 -31.27 19.69
CA LYS A 179 7.99 -32.76 19.56
C LYS A 179 9.36 -33.28 19.15
#